data_2674838e9c446264b8b2e376993f10ae
#
_entry.id   2674838e9c446264b8b2e376993f10ae
#
_cell.length_a   1.000
_cell.length_b   1.000
_cell.length_c   1.000
_cell.angle_alpha   90.00
_cell.angle_beta   90.00
_cell.angle_gamma   90.00
#
_symmetry.space_group_name_H-M   'P 1'
#
loop_
_entity.id
_entity.type
_entity.pdbx_description
1 polymer ?
#
loop_
_entity_poly.entity_id
_entity_poly.type
_entity_poly.pdbx_seq_one_letter_code
_entity_poly.pdbx_strand_id
1 'polypeptide(L)'
;GQVEVASEFRYRKVVVQPDTLFVTISQSGETADTLAALRNAKELGFLASLAICNVGISSLVRESDLTLLTQAGREIGVASTKAFTTQLVGLLLLTLSLGQVRGTLAAGVEATLVEELRRLPTRLGEALAMDATVEKIAELFAEKNHTLFLGRGAQFPVAMEGALKLKEISYIHAEAYPAGELKHGPLALVDNDMPVVTVAPNNELLEKLKSNLQEVRARGGELIVFADEMAGMTNGEGTHVINMPHI
;
A
#
# COMPACT_ATOMS: atom_id res chain seq x y z
N GLY A 1 -2.19 -16.46 4.96
CA GLY A 1 -1.80 -15.56 6.05
C GLY A 1 -2.99 -14.75 6.53
N GLN A 2 -2.88 -14.21 7.73
CA GLN A 2 -3.86 -13.31 8.33
C GLN A 2 -3.14 -12.00 8.66
N VAL A 3 -3.79 -10.86 8.45
CA VAL A 3 -3.25 -9.53 8.73
C VAL A 3 -4.14 -8.86 9.78
N GLU A 4 -3.52 -8.28 10.80
CA GLU A 4 -4.21 -7.59 11.87
C GLU A 4 -3.46 -6.33 12.31
N VAL A 5 -4.19 -5.38 12.87
CA VAL A 5 -3.60 -4.18 13.48
C VAL A 5 -3.15 -4.52 14.90
N ALA A 6 -1.92 -4.15 15.25
CA ALA A 6 -1.31 -4.52 16.52
C ALA A 6 -2.11 -4.03 17.75
N SER A 7 -2.69 -2.83 17.68
CA SER A 7 -3.53 -2.26 18.73
C SER A 7 -4.76 -3.13 19.06
N GLU A 8 -5.31 -3.81 18.04
CA GLU A 8 -6.48 -4.69 18.21
C GLU A 8 -6.06 -6.11 18.60
N PHE A 9 -4.99 -6.63 17.97
CA PHE A 9 -4.48 -7.96 18.23
C PHE A 9 -4.16 -8.18 19.72
N ARG A 10 -3.54 -7.20 20.38
CA ARG A 10 -3.12 -7.30 21.78
C ARG A 10 -4.26 -7.56 22.78
N TYR A 11 -5.50 -7.26 22.44
CA TYR A 11 -6.68 -7.43 23.30
C TYR A 11 -7.59 -8.57 22.87
N ARG A 12 -7.36 -9.13 21.70
CA ARG A 12 -8.22 -10.16 21.14
C ARG A 12 -7.82 -11.55 21.62
N LYS A 13 -8.82 -12.41 21.85
CA LYS A 13 -8.58 -13.84 22.04
C LYS A 13 -8.33 -14.49 20.68
N VAL A 14 -7.14 -15.00 20.47
CA VAL A 14 -6.70 -15.61 19.22
C VAL A 14 -6.51 -17.11 19.41
N VAL A 15 -6.96 -17.90 18.45
CA VAL A 15 -6.64 -19.32 18.35
C VAL A 15 -5.46 -19.46 17.39
N VAL A 16 -4.30 -19.81 17.91
CA VAL A 16 -3.09 -20.00 17.13
C VAL A 16 -3.08 -21.39 16.51
N GLN A 17 -2.93 -21.47 15.19
CA GLN A 17 -2.73 -22.75 14.51
C GLN A 17 -1.28 -23.22 14.72
N PRO A 18 -1.04 -24.55 14.79
CA PRO A 18 0.32 -25.08 14.86
C PRO A 18 1.20 -24.52 13.73
N ASP A 19 2.49 -24.40 14.00
CA ASP A 19 3.51 -23.96 13.03
C ASP A 19 3.24 -22.59 12.40
N THR A 20 2.58 -21.69 13.13
CA THR A 20 2.30 -20.33 12.69
C THR A 20 3.44 -19.38 13.07
N LEU A 21 4.03 -18.69 12.08
CA LEU A 21 4.98 -17.62 12.28
C LEU A 21 4.25 -16.30 12.58
N PHE A 22 4.64 -15.60 13.64
CA PHE A 22 4.16 -14.26 13.94
C PHE A 22 5.08 -13.21 13.31
N VAL A 23 4.56 -12.38 12.42
CA VAL A 23 5.33 -11.35 11.73
C VAL A 23 4.88 -9.97 12.21
N THR A 24 5.82 -9.17 12.69
CA THR A 24 5.60 -7.76 13.03
C THR A 24 6.25 -6.87 11.98
N ILE A 25 5.57 -5.79 11.61
CA ILE A 25 6.07 -4.79 10.65
C ILE A 25 6.08 -3.44 11.34
N SER A 26 7.24 -2.80 11.37
CA SER A 26 7.39 -1.48 12.01
C SER A 26 8.54 -0.70 11.38
N GLN A 27 8.38 0.60 11.28
CA GLN A 27 9.50 1.48 10.86
C GLN A 27 10.49 1.67 12.02
N SER A 28 10.02 2.14 13.17
CA SER A 28 10.87 2.48 14.32
C SER A 28 11.22 1.28 15.19
N GLY A 29 10.35 0.27 15.23
CA GLY A 29 10.44 -0.86 16.15
C GLY A 29 10.23 -0.50 17.63
N GLU A 30 9.66 0.68 17.91
CA GLU A 30 9.40 1.18 19.28
C GLU A 30 7.91 1.45 19.54
N THR A 31 7.03 1.14 18.59
CA THR A 31 5.59 1.34 18.75
C THR A 31 5.04 0.45 19.86
N ALA A 32 4.47 1.07 20.89
CA ALA A 32 4.03 0.37 22.10
C ALA A 32 3.05 -0.77 21.84
N ASP A 33 2.08 -0.56 20.94
CA ASP A 33 1.10 -1.60 20.58
C ASP A 33 1.74 -2.77 19.83
N THR A 34 2.69 -2.51 18.95
CA THR A 34 3.42 -3.57 18.23
C THR A 34 4.28 -4.41 19.17
N LEU A 35 4.96 -3.77 20.13
CA LEU A 35 5.71 -4.48 21.18
C LEU A 35 4.80 -5.30 22.08
N ALA A 36 3.67 -4.74 22.49
CA ALA A 36 2.70 -5.48 23.29
C ALA A 36 2.10 -6.66 22.53
N ALA A 37 1.81 -6.51 21.24
CA ALA A 37 1.34 -7.58 20.36
C ALA A 37 2.37 -8.70 20.23
N LEU A 38 3.66 -8.36 20.05
CA LEU A 38 4.75 -9.35 20.02
C LEU A 38 4.85 -10.14 21.32
N ARG A 39 4.80 -9.47 22.48
CA ARG A 39 4.88 -10.12 23.79
C ARG A 39 3.69 -11.04 24.03
N ASN A 40 2.48 -10.59 23.68
CA ASN A 40 1.28 -11.43 23.73
C ASN A 40 1.40 -12.66 22.82
N ALA A 41 1.91 -12.50 21.59
CA ALA A 41 2.10 -13.61 20.66
C ALA A 41 3.05 -14.69 21.21
N LYS A 42 4.10 -14.31 21.93
CA LYS A 42 5.01 -15.25 22.59
C LYS A 42 4.31 -16.10 23.66
N GLU A 43 3.36 -15.51 24.37
CA GLU A 43 2.55 -16.23 25.38
C GLU A 43 1.51 -17.15 24.73
N LEU A 44 1.04 -16.83 23.53
CA LEU A 44 0.03 -17.60 22.80
C LEU A 44 0.58 -18.84 22.08
N GLY A 45 1.89 -19.03 22.04
CA GLY A 45 2.53 -20.22 21.47
C GLY A 45 2.67 -20.23 19.95
N PHE A 46 2.89 -19.08 19.34
CA PHE A 46 3.37 -19.03 17.95
C PHE A 46 4.73 -19.74 17.83
N LEU A 47 5.00 -20.33 16.67
CA LEU A 47 6.24 -21.08 16.40
C LEU A 47 7.49 -20.22 16.63
N ALA A 48 7.48 -19.02 16.10
CA ALA A 48 8.52 -18.02 16.22
C ALA A 48 7.97 -16.63 15.85
N SER A 49 8.74 -15.59 16.16
CA SER A 49 8.47 -14.21 15.79
C SER A 49 9.51 -13.68 14.81
N LEU A 50 9.05 -12.95 13.77
CA LEU A 50 9.89 -12.26 12.80
C LEU A 50 9.55 -10.77 12.83
N ALA A 51 10.55 -9.90 13.03
CA ALA A 51 10.41 -8.46 12.86
C ALA A 51 10.88 -8.02 11.47
N ILE A 52 10.02 -7.37 10.69
CA ILE A 52 10.40 -6.58 9.52
C ILE A 52 10.50 -5.14 10.00
N CYS A 53 11.72 -4.63 10.16
CA CYS A 53 11.97 -3.36 10.83
C CYS A 53 13.09 -2.56 10.17
N ASN A 54 13.02 -1.23 10.25
CA ASN A 54 14.08 -0.37 9.72
C ASN A 54 15.19 -0.08 10.74
N VAL A 55 14.88 -0.04 12.04
CA VAL A 55 15.84 0.31 13.09
C VAL A 55 16.37 -0.95 13.77
N GLY A 56 17.59 -1.36 13.42
CA GLY A 56 18.19 -2.63 13.84
C GLY A 56 18.51 -2.75 15.34
N ILE A 57 18.53 -1.66 16.08
CA ILE A 57 18.78 -1.63 17.53
C ILE A 57 17.52 -1.44 18.36
N SER A 58 16.35 -1.48 17.71
CA SER A 58 15.05 -1.25 18.36
C SER A 58 14.65 -2.38 19.32
N SER A 59 13.71 -2.06 20.20
CA SER A 59 13.14 -3.04 21.15
C SER A 59 12.48 -4.20 20.41
N LEU A 60 11.76 -3.93 19.32
CA LEU A 60 11.11 -4.96 18.50
C LEU A 60 12.11 -5.96 17.94
N VAL A 61 13.24 -5.47 17.42
CA VAL A 61 14.31 -6.32 16.88
C VAL A 61 14.95 -7.17 17.99
N ARG A 62 15.24 -6.56 19.13
CA ARG A 62 15.84 -7.29 20.27
C ARG A 62 14.93 -8.36 20.88
N GLU A 63 13.61 -8.13 20.82
CA GLU A 63 12.63 -9.06 21.39
C GLU A 63 12.14 -10.11 20.40
N SER A 64 12.42 -9.98 19.10
CA SER A 64 12.01 -10.97 18.08
C SER A 64 13.03 -12.09 17.92
N ASP A 65 12.58 -13.27 17.53
CA ASP A 65 13.45 -14.43 17.30
C ASP A 65 14.24 -14.27 15.97
N LEU A 66 13.62 -13.66 14.97
CA LEU A 66 14.17 -13.41 13.65
C LEU A 66 13.96 -11.95 13.27
N THR A 67 14.85 -11.43 12.41
CA THR A 67 14.77 -10.04 11.95
C THR A 67 15.11 -9.91 10.47
N LEU A 68 14.30 -9.16 9.74
CA LEU A 68 14.56 -8.69 8.39
C LEU A 68 14.64 -7.16 8.43
N LEU A 69 15.84 -6.60 8.26
CA LEU A 69 16.03 -5.15 8.24
C LEU A 69 15.75 -4.58 6.85
N THR A 70 14.89 -3.57 6.76
CA THR A 70 14.50 -2.94 5.50
C THR A 70 15.57 -2.00 4.93
N GLN A 71 16.49 -1.52 5.79
CA GLN A 71 17.60 -0.63 5.42
C GLN A 71 17.17 0.63 4.63
N ALA A 72 15.97 1.15 4.91
CA ALA A 72 15.43 2.36 4.28
C ALA A 72 16.23 3.64 4.63
N GLY A 73 17.20 3.54 5.52
CA GLY A 73 17.89 4.69 6.10
C GLY A 73 17.00 5.45 7.08
N ARG A 74 17.42 6.66 7.45
CA ARG A 74 16.69 7.48 8.41
C ARG A 74 15.41 8.05 7.78
N GLU A 75 14.25 7.79 8.38
CA GLU A 75 12.98 8.45 8.07
C GLU A 75 12.95 9.80 8.79
N ILE A 76 12.72 10.90 8.05
CA ILE A 76 12.77 12.26 8.59
C ILE A 76 11.37 12.84 8.68
N GLY A 77 10.52 12.56 7.71
CA GLY A 77 9.14 13.04 7.68
C GLY A 77 8.27 12.31 8.71
N VAL A 78 7.21 12.98 9.17
CA VAL A 78 6.18 12.36 10.01
C VAL A 78 5.42 11.31 9.20
N ALA A 79 5.00 11.66 7.98
CA ALA A 79 4.38 10.74 7.04
C ALA A 79 5.45 9.79 6.46
N SER A 80 5.37 8.51 6.80
CA SER A 80 6.30 7.49 6.31
C SER A 80 6.11 7.28 4.80
N THR A 81 7.19 7.28 4.04
CA THR A 81 7.18 7.08 2.58
C THR A 81 8.09 5.91 2.17
N LYS A 82 9.40 6.13 2.15
CA LYS A 82 10.38 5.10 1.77
C LYS A 82 10.34 3.86 2.66
N ALA A 83 9.99 4.01 3.94
CA ALA A 83 9.86 2.88 4.84
C ALA A 83 8.71 1.95 4.42
N PHE A 84 7.57 2.49 3.97
CA PHE A 84 6.47 1.70 3.40
C PHE A 84 6.94 0.89 2.18
N THR A 85 7.58 1.54 1.21
CA THR A 85 8.06 0.88 0.00
C THR A 85 9.06 -0.25 0.32
N THR A 86 10.00 0.00 1.23
CA THR A 86 10.99 -1.02 1.61
C THR A 86 10.39 -2.16 2.43
N GLN A 87 9.31 -1.92 3.19
CA GLN A 87 8.54 -2.98 3.85
C GLN A 87 7.84 -3.89 2.84
N LEU A 88 7.27 -3.33 1.76
CA LEU A 88 6.70 -4.12 0.67
C LEU A 88 7.76 -5.02 0.00
N VAL A 89 8.94 -4.47 -0.26
CA VAL A 89 10.09 -5.26 -0.77
C VAL A 89 10.46 -6.36 0.21
N GLY A 90 10.55 -6.05 1.50
CA GLY A 90 10.85 -7.04 2.55
C GLY A 90 9.83 -8.18 2.60
N LEU A 91 8.54 -7.87 2.47
CA LEU A 91 7.46 -8.87 2.41
C LEU A 91 7.54 -9.73 1.14
N LEU A 92 7.88 -9.13 -0.01
CA LEU A 92 8.08 -9.88 -1.25
C LEU A 92 9.27 -10.84 -1.13
N LEU A 93 10.40 -10.38 -0.59
CA LEU A 93 11.58 -11.23 -0.34
C LEU A 93 11.26 -12.38 0.63
N LEU A 94 10.51 -12.11 1.70
CA LEU A 94 10.04 -13.16 2.61
C LEU A 94 9.15 -14.18 1.88
N THR A 95 8.22 -13.71 1.04
CA THR A 95 7.32 -14.58 0.27
C THR A 95 8.09 -15.46 -0.70
N LEU A 96 9.06 -14.90 -1.42
CA LEU A 96 9.95 -15.65 -2.34
C LEU A 96 10.76 -16.70 -1.58
N SER A 97 11.38 -16.31 -0.45
CA SER A 97 12.18 -17.24 0.36
C SER A 97 11.34 -18.39 0.91
N LEU A 98 10.14 -18.13 1.41
CA LEU A 98 9.23 -19.17 1.88
C LEU A 98 8.73 -20.06 0.73
N GLY A 99 8.43 -19.47 -0.42
CA GLY A 99 8.00 -20.22 -1.61
C GLY A 99 9.11 -21.13 -2.15
N GLN A 100 10.36 -20.67 -2.15
CA GLN A 100 11.52 -21.45 -2.54
C GLN A 100 11.75 -22.65 -1.61
N VAL A 101 11.77 -22.40 -0.30
CA VAL A 101 11.98 -23.47 0.70
C VAL A 101 10.86 -24.52 0.65
N ARG A 102 9.62 -24.09 0.37
CA ARG A 102 8.48 -25.01 0.25
C ARG A 102 8.33 -25.65 -1.12
N GLY A 103 9.12 -25.26 -2.12
CA GLY A 103 8.99 -25.76 -3.49
C GLY A 103 7.65 -25.40 -4.16
N THR A 104 7.04 -24.29 -3.76
CA THR A 104 5.72 -23.84 -4.28
C THR A 104 5.81 -22.79 -5.37
N LEU A 105 7.01 -22.26 -5.65
CA LEU A 105 7.21 -21.32 -6.75
C LEU A 105 7.18 -22.05 -8.09
N ALA A 106 6.39 -21.55 -9.03
CA ALA A 106 6.41 -22.03 -10.40
C ALA A 106 7.79 -21.73 -11.05
N ALA A 107 8.20 -22.60 -12.00
CA ALA A 107 9.46 -22.43 -12.69
C ALA A 107 9.58 -21.03 -13.35
N GLY A 108 10.70 -20.35 -13.12
CA GLY A 108 10.98 -19.03 -13.67
C GLY A 108 10.41 -17.84 -12.89
N VAL A 109 9.39 -18.03 -12.04
CA VAL A 109 8.75 -16.92 -11.28
C VAL A 109 9.77 -16.20 -10.40
N GLU A 110 10.63 -16.93 -9.69
CA GLU A 110 11.67 -16.33 -8.84
C GLU A 110 12.61 -15.45 -9.68
N ALA A 111 13.10 -15.95 -10.80
CA ALA A 111 14.03 -15.22 -11.66
C ALA A 111 13.37 -13.93 -12.21
N THR A 112 12.11 -14.01 -12.64
CA THR A 112 11.35 -12.84 -13.12
C THR A 112 11.21 -11.79 -12.02
N LEU A 113 10.75 -12.18 -10.84
CA LEU A 113 10.54 -11.23 -9.74
C LEU A 113 11.85 -10.62 -9.22
N VAL A 114 12.93 -11.38 -9.18
CA VAL A 114 14.27 -10.86 -8.81
C VAL A 114 14.76 -9.85 -9.85
N GLU A 115 14.53 -10.09 -11.14
CA GLU A 115 14.89 -9.14 -12.18
C GLU A 115 14.07 -7.85 -12.09
N GLU A 116 12.75 -7.93 -11.84
CA GLU A 116 11.92 -6.75 -11.63
C GLU A 116 12.32 -5.98 -10.36
N LEU A 117 12.70 -6.66 -9.29
CA LEU A 117 13.25 -6.01 -8.10
C LEU A 117 14.56 -5.26 -8.38
N ARG A 118 15.41 -5.77 -9.27
CA ARG A 118 16.64 -5.06 -9.69
C ARG A 118 16.36 -3.80 -10.50
N ARG A 119 15.25 -3.78 -11.24
CA ARG A 119 14.78 -2.61 -12.01
C ARG A 119 14.07 -1.57 -11.15
N LEU A 120 13.59 -1.95 -9.97
CA LEU A 120 12.80 -1.08 -9.10
C LEU A 120 13.44 0.29 -8.81
N PRO A 121 14.77 0.42 -8.54
CA PRO A 121 15.37 1.74 -8.33
C PRO A 121 15.24 2.67 -9.54
N THR A 122 15.36 2.14 -10.76
CA THR A 122 15.19 2.91 -12.00
C THR A 122 13.72 3.36 -12.14
N ARG A 123 12.77 2.46 -11.92
CA ARG A 123 11.34 2.76 -11.97
C ARG A 123 10.91 3.81 -10.92
N LEU A 124 11.48 3.75 -9.73
CA LEU A 124 11.27 4.77 -8.70
C LEU A 124 11.82 6.13 -9.14
N GLY A 125 12.99 6.16 -9.82
CA GLY A 125 13.54 7.38 -10.40
C GLY A 125 12.63 7.99 -11.47
N GLU A 126 12.05 7.17 -12.35
CA GLU A 126 11.07 7.59 -13.36
C GLU A 126 9.80 8.16 -12.70
N ALA A 127 9.29 7.50 -11.65
CA ALA A 127 8.14 7.99 -10.89
C ALA A 127 8.42 9.35 -10.21
N LEU A 128 9.60 9.51 -9.62
CA LEU A 128 9.99 10.78 -8.99
C LEU A 128 10.16 11.91 -10.01
N ALA A 129 10.49 11.61 -11.25
CA ALA A 129 10.58 12.63 -12.31
C ALA A 129 9.23 13.24 -12.68
N MET A 130 8.11 12.66 -12.23
CA MET A 130 6.76 13.22 -12.46
C MET A 130 6.34 14.29 -11.44
N ASP A 131 7.21 14.67 -10.51
CA ASP A 131 6.94 15.60 -9.41
C ASP A 131 6.23 16.88 -9.88
N ALA A 132 6.75 17.57 -10.90
CA ALA A 132 6.13 18.79 -11.44
C ALA A 132 4.73 18.57 -12.05
N THR A 133 4.43 17.36 -12.53
CA THR A 133 3.09 17.01 -13.04
C THR A 133 2.13 16.79 -11.89
N VAL A 134 2.59 16.10 -10.85
CA VAL A 134 1.80 15.84 -9.63
C VAL A 134 1.55 17.15 -8.87
N GLU A 135 2.53 18.05 -8.79
CA GLU A 135 2.38 19.38 -8.16
C GLU A 135 1.22 20.17 -8.77
N LYS A 136 1.14 20.24 -10.10
CA LYS A 136 0.03 20.92 -10.79
C LYS A 136 -1.33 20.30 -10.48
N ILE A 137 -1.39 18.98 -10.34
CA ILE A 137 -2.63 18.27 -10.00
C ILE A 137 -2.97 18.47 -8.52
N ALA A 138 -1.97 18.59 -7.66
CA ALA A 138 -2.18 18.87 -6.24
C ALA A 138 -2.89 20.20 -5.99
N GLU A 139 -2.76 21.19 -6.90
CA GLU A 139 -3.50 22.46 -6.84
C GLU A 139 -5.02 22.25 -6.85
N LEU A 140 -5.52 21.18 -7.48
CA LEU A 140 -6.96 20.84 -7.48
C LEU A 140 -7.49 20.51 -6.09
N PHE A 141 -6.61 20.18 -5.15
CA PHE A 141 -6.98 19.81 -3.79
C PHE A 141 -6.95 20.98 -2.81
N ALA A 142 -6.43 22.15 -3.20
CA ALA A 142 -6.18 23.28 -2.31
C ALA A 142 -7.44 23.73 -1.52
N GLU A 143 -8.61 23.69 -2.16
CA GLU A 143 -9.88 24.09 -1.56
C GLU A 143 -10.80 22.87 -1.26
N LYS A 144 -10.27 21.63 -1.33
CA LYS A 144 -11.04 20.43 -1.10
C LYS A 144 -10.95 19.99 0.35
N ASN A 145 -12.09 19.52 0.89
CA ASN A 145 -12.18 19.00 2.26
C ASN A 145 -12.25 17.49 2.31
N HIS A 146 -12.65 16.86 1.19
CA HIS A 146 -12.88 15.42 1.10
C HIS A 146 -12.32 14.87 -0.19
N THR A 147 -11.88 13.61 -0.18
CA THR A 147 -11.47 12.88 -1.37
C THR A 147 -11.65 11.38 -1.18
N LEU A 148 -11.93 10.67 -2.25
CA LEU A 148 -11.94 9.23 -2.27
C LEU A 148 -10.73 8.68 -3.02
N PHE A 149 -10.20 7.58 -2.52
CA PHE A 149 -9.17 6.79 -3.19
C PHE A 149 -9.76 5.45 -3.60
N LEU A 150 -9.61 5.08 -4.86
CA LEU A 150 -10.13 3.81 -5.38
C LEU A 150 -9.00 2.90 -5.83
N GLY A 151 -9.04 1.67 -5.38
CA GLY A 151 -8.14 0.62 -5.84
C GLY A 151 -8.90 -0.66 -6.16
N ARG A 152 -8.39 -1.46 -7.10
CA ARG A 152 -8.96 -2.76 -7.40
C ARG A 152 -7.92 -3.86 -7.23
N GLY A 153 -8.32 -4.98 -6.60
CA GLY A 153 -7.38 -6.05 -6.28
C GLY A 153 -6.20 -5.56 -5.44
N ALA A 154 -4.98 -5.82 -5.86
CA ALA A 154 -3.76 -5.40 -5.18
C ALA A 154 -3.57 -3.87 -5.09
N GLN A 155 -4.30 -3.09 -5.89
CA GLN A 155 -4.24 -1.63 -5.82
C GLN A 155 -5.11 -1.02 -4.72
N PHE A 156 -5.97 -1.80 -4.07
CA PHE A 156 -6.74 -1.28 -2.93
C PHE A 156 -5.85 -0.93 -1.72
N PRO A 157 -4.92 -1.78 -1.26
CA PRO A 157 -3.95 -1.38 -0.24
C PRO A 157 -3.09 -0.16 -0.63
N VAL A 158 -2.76 0.00 -1.92
CA VAL A 158 -2.05 1.20 -2.41
C VAL A 158 -2.93 2.45 -2.28
N ALA A 159 -4.21 2.35 -2.62
CA ALA A 159 -5.18 3.42 -2.43
C ALA A 159 -5.35 3.78 -0.94
N MET A 160 -5.34 2.79 -0.03
CA MET A 160 -5.37 3.02 1.42
C MET A 160 -4.17 3.82 1.90
N GLU A 161 -2.97 3.49 1.43
CA GLU A 161 -1.75 4.23 1.77
C GLU A 161 -1.78 5.65 1.21
N GLY A 162 -2.23 5.84 -0.04
CA GLY A 162 -2.41 7.17 -0.63
C GLY A 162 -3.36 8.04 0.17
N ALA A 163 -4.52 7.51 0.56
CA ALA A 163 -5.49 8.21 1.41
C ALA A 163 -4.89 8.55 2.79
N LEU A 164 -4.12 7.64 3.38
CA LEU A 164 -3.41 7.89 4.64
C LEU A 164 -2.41 9.03 4.49
N LYS A 165 -1.58 9.01 3.46
CA LYS A 165 -0.56 10.06 3.23
C LYS A 165 -1.20 11.43 3.01
N LEU A 166 -2.25 11.50 2.21
CA LEU A 166 -2.95 12.77 1.98
C LEU A 166 -3.52 13.33 3.30
N LYS A 167 -4.18 12.51 4.10
CA LYS A 167 -4.72 12.89 5.41
C LYS A 167 -3.65 13.41 6.38
N GLU A 168 -2.50 12.73 6.45
CA GLU A 168 -1.42 13.07 7.38
C GLU A 168 -0.77 14.43 7.06
N ILE A 169 -0.68 14.80 5.78
CA ILE A 169 0.07 16.00 5.36
C ILE A 169 -0.82 17.20 5.03
N SER A 170 -2.07 16.98 4.62
CA SER A 170 -2.97 18.06 4.15
C SER A 170 -4.15 18.30 5.08
N TYR A 171 -4.47 17.36 5.98
CA TYR A 171 -5.69 17.33 6.80
C TYR A 171 -7.00 17.19 6.00
N ILE A 172 -6.94 16.95 4.70
CA ILE A 172 -8.10 16.59 3.87
C ILE A 172 -8.62 15.24 4.34
N HIS A 173 -9.92 15.13 4.55
CA HIS A 173 -10.55 13.85 4.86
C HIS A 173 -10.49 12.92 3.65
N ALA A 174 -9.64 11.90 3.72
CA ALA A 174 -9.38 10.97 2.63
C ALA A 174 -9.71 9.53 3.06
N GLU A 175 -10.54 8.85 2.27
CA GLU A 175 -10.90 7.46 2.49
C GLU A 175 -10.62 6.61 1.25
N ALA A 176 -10.26 5.35 1.47
CA ALA A 176 -10.03 4.41 0.38
C ALA A 176 -11.07 3.29 0.37
N TYR A 177 -11.54 2.94 -0.83
CA TYR A 177 -12.49 1.86 -1.03
C TYR A 177 -12.03 0.91 -2.14
N PRO A 178 -12.35 -0.39 -2.05
CA PRO A 178 -12.27 -1.26 -3.21
C PRO A 178 -13.21 -0.72 -4.29
N ALA A 179 -12.70 -0.47 -5.50
CA ALA A 179 -13.51 0.14 -6.56
C ALA A 179 -14.78 -0.66 -6.89
N GLY A 180 -14.76 -2.00 -6.67
CA GLY A 180 -15.92 -2.84 -6.83
C GLY A 180 -17.06 -2.56 -5.84
N GLU A 181 -16.73 -1.99 -4.67
CA GLU A 181 -17.70 -1.68 -3.61
C GLU A 181 -18.28 -0.27 -3.72
N LEU A 182 -17.89 0.48 -4.75
CA LEU A 182 -18.30 1.88 -4.94
C LEU A 182 -19.84 2.04 -4.88
N LYS A 183 -20.59 1.11 -5.47
CA LYS A 183 -22.07 1.14 -5.50
C LYS A 183 -22.74 0.85 -4.16
N HIS A 184 -22.01 0.28 -3.20
CA HIS A 184 -22.53 -0.14 -1.91
C HIS A 184 -22.43 0.97 -0.82
N GLY A 185 -22.43 2.23 -1.26
CA GLY A 185 -22.43 3.40 -0.36
C GLY A 185 -21.55 4.54 -0.84
N PRO A 186 -20.24 4.34 -1.07
CA PRO A 186 -19.31 5.44 -1.36
C PRO A 186 -19.70 6.31 -2.57
N LEU A 187 -20.35 5.73 -3.57
CA LEU A 187 -20.83 6.47 -4.74
C LEU A 187 -21.83 7.58 -4.38
N ALA A 188 -22.54 7.45 -3.28
CA ALA A 188 -23.47 8.49 -2.80
C ALA A 188 -22.77 9.78 -2.36
N LEU A 189 -21.48 9.68 -2.01
CA LEU A 189 -20.65 10.83 -1.59
C LEU A 189 -20.06 11.59 -2.77
N VAL A 190 -20.10 11.00 -3.96
CA VAL A 190 -19.48 11.60 -5.16
C VAL A 190 -20.37 12.70 -5.73
N ASP A 191 -19.81 13.89 -5.85
CA ASP A 191 -20.37 15.07 -6.48
C ASP A 191 -19.27 15.86 -7.21
N ASN A 192 -19.60 17.07 -7.68
CA ASN A 192 -18.67 17.93 -8.42
C ASN A 192 -17.53 18.49 -7.55
N ASP A 193 -17.61 18.37 -6.25
CA ASP A 193 -16.60 18.87 -5.30
C ASP A 193 -15.72 17.75 -4.72
N MET A 194 -15.99 16.51 -5.10
CA MET A 194 -15.28 15.33 -4.64
C MET A 194 -14.22 14.86 -5.65
N PRO A 195 -12.93 15.13 -5.44
CA PRO A 195 -11.85 14.46 -6.19
C PRO A 195 -11.83 12.97 -5.87
N VAL A 196 -11.60 12.17 -6.90
CA VAL A 196 -11.45 10.72 -6.76
C VAL A 196 -10.13 10.28 -7.38
N VAL A 197 -9.23 9.78 -6.55
CA VAL A 197 -7.90 9.32 -6.95
C VAL A 197 -7.91 7.81 -7.18
N THR A 198 -7.29 7.34 -8.24
CA THR A 198 -7.18 5.91 -8.51
C THR A 198 -5.85 5.52 -9.16
N VAL A 199 -5.47 4.26 -8.96
CA VAL A 199 -4.32 3.62 -9.64
C VAL A 199 -4.86 2.60 -10.64
N ALA A 200 -4.49 2.76 -11.91
CA ALA A 200 -5.00 1.99 -13.04
C ALA A 200 -3.86 1.26 -13.79
N PRO A 201 -3.33 0.16 -13.24
CA PRO A 201 -2.35 -0.66 -13.94
C PRO A 201 -3.00 -1.35 -15.15
N ASN A 202 -2.19 -1.66 -16.15
CA ASN A 202 -2.65 -2.42 -17.32
C ASN A 202 -2.69 -3.93 -17.01
N ASN A 203 -3.76 -4.36 -16.34
CA ASN A 203 -3.98 -5.75 -15.96
C ASN A 203 -5.43 -6.20 -16.25
N GLU A 204 -5.75 -7.44 -15.90
CA GLU A 204 -7.07 -8.06 -16.13
C GLU A 204 -8.25 -7.33 -15.43
N LEU A 205 -7.97 -6.46 -14.48
CA LEU A 205 -9.01 -5.70 -13.76
C LEU A 205 -9.23 -4.29 -14.34
N LEU A 206 -8.42 -3.85 -15.32
CA LEU A 206 -8.45 -2.50 -15.86
C LEU A 206 -9.83 -2.12 -16.42
N GLU A 207 -10.44 -2.98 -17.23
CA GLU A 207 -11.75 -2.69 -17.85
C GLU A 207 -12.87 -2.59 -16.81
N LYS A 208 -12.77 -3.39 -15.74
CA LYS A 208 -13.70 -3.27 -14.60
C LYS A 208 -13.49 -1.99 -13.81
N LEU A 209 -12.24 -1.56 -13.66
CA LEU A 209 -11.93 -0.26 -13.04
C LEU A 209 -12.46 0.89 -13.88
N LYS A 210 -12.21 0.90 -15.20
CA LYS A 210 -12.74 1.92 -16.13
C LYS A 210 -14.26 2.07 -16.01
N SER A 211 -15.00 0.96 -15.90
CA SER A 211 -16.43 0.99 -15.67
C SER A 211 -16.81 1.70 -14.35
N ASN A 212 -16.08 1.44 -13.26
CA ASN A 212 -16.30 2.14 -11.99
C ASN A 212 -16.00 3.64 -12.11
N LEU A 213 -14.96 4.03 -12.85
CA LEU A 213 -14.61 5.42 -13.04
C LEU A 213 -15.66 6.18 -13.88
N GLN A 214 -16.30 5.51 -14.86
CA GLN A 214 -17.43 6.07 -15.59
C GLN A 214 -18.61 6.40 -14.65
N GLU A 215 -18.86 5.58 -13.64
CA GLU A 215 -19.90 5.83 -12.63
C GLU A 215 -19.59 7.06 -11.78
N VAL A 216 -18.32 7.26 -11.40
CA VAL A 216 -17.85 8.47 -10.72
C VAL A 216 -18.08 9.70 -11.60
N ARG A 217 -17.70 9.63 -12.89
CA ARG A 217 -17.91 10.74 -13.83
C ARG A 217 -19.38 11.06 -14.06
N ALA A 218 -20.23 10.05 -14.15
CA ALA A 218 -21.67 10.23 -14.31
C ALA A 218 -22.33 11.00 -13.12
N ARG A 219 -21.65 11.05 -11.97
CA ARG A 219 -22.07 11.84 -10.80
C ARG A 219 -21.36 13.20 -10.68
N GLY A 220 -20.52 13.55 -11.64
CA GLY A 220 -19.78 14.81 -11.66
C GLY A 220 -18.45 14.75 -10.90
N GLY A 221 -18.06 13.61 -10.31
CA GLY A 221 -16.79 13.48 -9.59
C GLY A 221 -15.57 13.76 -10.48
N GLU A 222 -14.57 14.42 -9.95
CA GLU A 222 -13.32 14.73 -10.63
C GLU A 222 -12.32 13.59 -10.46
N LEU A 223 -11.87 13.00 -11.56
CA LEU A 223 -10.97 11.85 -11.56
C LEU A 223 -9.50 12.27 -11.67
N ILE A 224 -8.67 11.76 -10.78
CA ILE A 224 -7.21 11.79 -10.86
C ILE A 224 -6.73 10.35 -11.01
N VAL A 225 -6.20 10.00 -12.18
CA VAL A 225 -5.88 8.62 -12.53
C VAL A 225 -4.38 8.46 -12.76
N PHE A 226 -3.73 7.73 -11.87
CA PHE A 226 -2.36 7.25 -12.08
C PHE A 226 -2.46 5.99 -12.95
N ALA A 227 -2.32 6.16 -14.27
CA ALA A 227 -2.55 5.11 -15.24
C ALA A 227 -1.23 4.59 -15.83
N ASP A 228 -1.13 3.28 -15.98
CA ASP A 228 -0.11 2.70 -16.87
C ASP A 228 -0.25 3.34 -18.27
N GLU A 229 0.87 3.70 -18.90
CA GLU A 229 0.86 4.32 -20.23
C GLU A 229 0.18 3.45 -21.29
N MET A 230 0.17 2.12 -21.09
CA MET A 230 -0.51 1.16 -21.97
C MET A 230 -2.00 0.98 -21.62
N ALA A 231 -2.51 1.61 -20.58
CA ALA A 231 -3.92 1.52 -20.19
C ALA A 231 -4.89 2.19 -21.15
N GLY A 232 -4.37 3.01 -22.08
CA GLY A 232 -5.19 3.71 -23.09
C GLY A 232 -6.15 4.74 -22.47
N MET A 233 -5.79 5.31 -21.32
CA MET A 233 -6.55 6.37 -20.67
C MET A 233 -6.01 7.73 -21.08
N THR A 234 -6.89 8.73 -21.24
CA THR A 234 -6.52 10.08 -21.68
C THR A 234 -7.21 11.14 -20.83
N ASN A 235 -6.60 12.32 -20.80
CA ASN A 235 -7.21 13.49 -20.19
C ASN A 235 -8.55 13.85 -20.89
N GLY A 236 -9.48 14.32 -20.10
CA GLY A 236 -10.79 14.77 -20.58
C GLY A 236 -11.45 15.71 -19.57
N GLU A 237 -12.67 16.13 -19.86
CA GLU A 237 -13.42 16.97 -18.93
C GLU A 237 -13.57 16.24 -17.58
N GLY A 238 -13.05 16.85 -16.48
CA GLY A 238 -13.03 16.30 -15.15
C GLY A 238 -12.28 14.97 -15.03
N THR A 239 -11.30 14.73 -15.88
CA THR A 239 -10.43 13.54 -15.80
C THR A 239 -8.99 13.96 -16.09
N HIS A 240 -8.14 13.78 -15.11
CA HIS A 240 -6.71 14.07 -15.14
C HIS A 240 -5.94 12.77 -15.10
N VAL A 241 -5.21 12.45 -16.15
CA VAL A 241 -4.43 11.21 -16.26
C VAL A 241 -2.94 11.53 -16.10
N ILE A 242 -2.32 10.85 -15.15
CA ILE A 242 -0.88 10.84 -14.94
C ILE A 242 -0.38 9.50 -15.49
N ASN A 243 0.32 9.53 -16.61
CA ASN A 243 0.86 8.34 -17.22
C ASN A 243 2.07 7.84 -16.43
N MET A 244 1.93 6.64 -15.88
CA MET A 244 2.99 5.91 -15.20
C MET A 244 3.73 5.03 -16.20
N PRO A 245 5.06 4.86 -16.06
CA PRO A 245 5.81 3.92 -16.89
C PRO A 245 5.20 2.52 -16.84
N HIS A 246 5.17 1.84 -17.98
CA HIS A 246 4.73 0.44 -18.03
C HIS A 246 5.71 -0.49 -17.30
N ILE A 247 5.16 -1.44 -16.52
CA ILE A 247 5.92 -2.39 -15.69
C ILE A 247 5.65 -3.81 -16.18
#